data_e8788acd0e7791cfeced1ac94c7d48d2
#
_entry.id   e8788acd0e7791cfeced1ac94c7d48d2
#
_cell.length_a   1.000
_cell.length_b   1.000
_cell.length_c   1.000
_cell.angle_alpha   90.00
_cell.angle_beta   90.00
_cell.angle_gamma   90.00
#
_symmetry.space_group_name_H-M   'P 1'
#
loop_
_entity.id
_entity.type
_entity.pdbx_description
1 polymer ?
#
loop_
_entity_poly.entity_id
_entity_poly.type
_entity_poly.pdbx_seq_one_letter_code
_entity_poly.pdbx_strand_id
1 'polypeptide(L)'
;MLQLKGIAASQGISFAKAYKFVEPDLSVKEVKIQDVEAEVKRFDEAIEVSKKELTIIKEKALENLGADKAAIFEAHLLILEDPEFMGTVKTDIESKVINAEYALKETSDMFVSMFEAMDNEYMKERAADIRDVSKRILAHLLGVDLPNPSLIDEEVIIIAEDLTPSDTAQLNKQFVKGFATNIGGRTSHSAIMARSLEIPAVVGTSTITEEVKNGDVLILDGLDGVVFVNPDEATTAEYREKHAKFEEQKAEWAKLVTEKSVTADGHEVILAANIGTPADLEGVNNNGGEAVGLYRTEFLYMGRDQLPTEEEQFEAYKAVLEGMGDKPVVVRTLDIGGDKELPYLDLPKEMNPFLGFRAIRLCLEEKDLFRTQLRALLRASVYGKLCVMFPMIATIQEFRAAKALFLEEKEKLVAEGVPVSNDIELGIMVEIPSTAVIADIFAKEVDFFSIGTNDLVQYTMAADRMSEKVSYLYQPYNPAILRLVKNVIEASHKEGKWTGMCGEMAGDTLAIPLLLGMGLDEFSMSATSILQARSQIKNLSLEKMKELVDKAIMCSTTEEVLELVEEYTK
;
A
#
# COMPACT_ATOMS: atom_id res chain seq x y z
N MET A 1 -6.10 -25.14 -20.97
CA MET A 1 -5.81 -23.70 -20.76
C MET A 1 -7.03 -23.01 -20.20
N LEU A 2 -6.90 -22.31 -19.10
CA LEU A 2 -7.93 -21.46 -18.51
C LEU A 2 -7.43 -20.01 -18.55
N GLN A 3 -8.31 -19.07 -18.86
CA GLN A 3 -8.02 -17.64 -18.83
C GLN A 3 -8.91 -16.97 -17.78
N LEU A 4 -8.30 -16.27 -16.84
CA LEU A 4 -8.97 -15.49 -15.81
C LEU A 4 -8.72 -14.01 -16.07
N LYS A 5 -9.77 -13.20 -15.88
CA LYS A 5 -9.69 -11.75 -15.99
C LYS A 5 -9.79 -11.10 -14.64
N GLY A 6 -8.99 -10.11 -14.43
CA GLY A 6 -9.00 -9.24 -13.25
C GLY A 6 -8.67 -7.81 -13.65
N ILE A 7 -8.13 -7.08 -12.71
CA ILE A 7 -7.72 -5.69 -12.86
C ILE A 7 -6.20 -5.63 -12.94
N ALA A 8 -5.66 -4.98 -13.96
CA ALA A 8 -4.24 -4.68 -14.07
C ALA A 8 -3.80 -3.77 -12.91
N ALA A 9 -3.08 -4.33 -11.96
CA ALA A 9 -2.71 -3.63 -10.72
C ALA A 9 -1.27 -3.11 -10.76
N SER A 10 -0.36 -3.88 -11.35
CA SER A 10 1.03 -3.48 -11.57
C SER A 10 1.53 -4.07 -12.88
N GLN A 11 2.21 -3.23 -13.66
CA GLN A 11 2.63 -3.54 -15.01
C GLN A 11 3.71 -4.62 -15.09
N GLY A 12 3.69 -5.38 -16.15
CA GLY A 12 4.67 -6.38 -16.49
C GLY A 12 4.03 -7.72 -16.83
N ILE A 13 4.82 -8.62 -17.39
CA ILE A 13 4.39 -9.97 -17.73
C ILE A 13 5.35 -10.94 -17.05
N SER A 14 4.83 -11.94 -16.37
CA SER A 14 5.65 -12.96 -15.72
C SER A 14 5.21 -14.37 -16.05
N PHE A 15 6.18 -15.28 -16.03
CA PHE A 15 6.05 -16.70 -16.34
C PHE A 15 6.65 -17.48 -15.19
N ALA A 16 5.83 -18.11 -14.38
CA ALA A 16 6.31 -18.94 -13.27
C ALA A 16 5.24 -19.94 -12.84
N LYS A 17 5.60 -20.80 -11.88
CA LYS A 17 4.64 -21.70 -11.25
C LYS A 17 3.78 -20.98 -10.22
N ALA A 18 2.57 -21.45 -10.04
CA ALA A 18 1.68 -20.97 -9.00
C ALA A 18 2.16 -21.43 -7.61
N TYR A 19 2.18 -20.48 -6.67
CA TYR A 19 2.29 -20.76 -5.25
C TYR A 19 1.03 -20.25 -4.55
N LYS A 20 0.19 -21.15 -4.06
CA LYS A 20 -1.05 -20.76 -3.36
C LYS A 20 -0.74 -20.32 -1.94
N PHE A 21 -0.98 -19.05 -1.69
CA PHE A 21 -0.96 -18.44 -0.37
C PHE A 21 -2.39 -18.35 0.17
N VAL A 22 -2.98 -19.51 0.46
CA VAL A 22 -4.34 -19.67 0.98
C VAL A 22 -4.27 -20.52 2.21
N GLU A 23 -4.84 -20.04 3.31
CA GLU A 23 -4.92 -20.84 4.52
C GLU A 23 -5.85 -22.04 4.30
N PRO A 24 -5.42 -23.26 4.64
CA PRO A 24 -6.27 -24.43 4.54
C PRO A 24 -7.39 -24.37 5.58
N ASP A 25 -8.47 -25.10 5.35
CA ASP A 25 -9.51 -25.31 6.36
C ASP A 25 -8.96 -26.18 7.51
N LEU A 26 -8.79 -25.58 8.65
CA LEU A 26 -8.34 -26.22 9.89
C LEU A 26 -9.49 -26.48 10.86
N SER A 27 -10.73 -26.53 10.38
CA SER A 27 -11.88 -26.85 11.22
C SER A 27 -11.78 -28.25 11.79
N VAL A 28 -12.06 -28.39 13.09
CA VAL A 28 -11.92 -29.63 13.84
C VAL A 28 -13.23 -30.00 14.49
N LYS A 29 -13.55 -31.30 14.47
CA LYS A 29 -14.69 -31.87 15.20
C LYS A 29 -14.19 -32.88 16.20
N GLU A 30 -14.90 -32.96 17.34
CA GLU A 30 -14.68 -34.05 18.32
C GLU A 30 -15.03 -35.40 17.72
N VAL A 31 -14.06 -36.30 17.75
CA VAL A 31 -14.24 -37.70 17.33
C VAL A 31 -13.75 -38.61 18.43
N LYS A 32 -14.58 -39.60 18.83
CA LYS A 32 -14.16 -40.64 19.76
C LYS A 32 -13.25 -41.65 19.08
N ILE A 33 -12.12 -41.91 19.67
CA ILE A 33 -11.10 -42.82 19.15
C ILE A 33 -11.22 -44.22 19.77
N GLN A 34 -10.66 -45.23 19.08
CA GLN A 34 -10.65 -46.60 19.56
C GLN A 34 -9.29 -47.03 20.10
N ASP A 35 -8.22 -46.46 19.58
CA ASP A 35 -6.83 -46.77 19.95
C ASP A 35 -6.11 -45.52 20.41
N VAL A 36 -6.03 -45.38 21.73
CA VAL A 36 -5.43 -44.21 22.39
C VAL A 36 -3.91 -44.16 22.17
N GLU A 37 -3.23 -45.30 22.20
CA GLU A 37 -1.78 -45.36 22.02
C GLU A 37 -1.38 -44.94 20.59
N ALA A 38 -2.14 -45.36 19.58
CA ALA A 38 -1.92 -44.98 18.20
C ALA A 38 -2.16 -43.47 18.00
N GLU A 39 -3.16 -42.89 18.65
CA GLU A 39 -3.47 -41.48 18.54
C GLU A 39 -2.43 -40.58 19.21
N VAL A 40 -1.94 -40.96 20.40
CA VAL A 40 -0.83 -40.25 21.05
C VAL A 40 0.43 -40.31 20.18
N LYS A 41 0.72 -41.48 19.59
CA LYS A 41 1.85 -41.63 18.68
C LYS A 41 1.71 -40.72 17.44
N ARG A 42 0.50 -40.62 16.85
CA ARG A 42 0.21 -39.73 15.71
C ARG A 42 0.45 -38.28 16.10
N PHE A 43 0.06 -37.88 17.30
CA PHE A 43 0.34 -36.54 17.82
C PHE A 43 1.85 -36.28 17.99
N ASP A 44 2.59 -37.22 18.55
CA ASP A 44 4.04 -37.12 18.69
C ASP A 44 4.75 -37.01 17.32
N GLU A 45 4.32 -37.78 16.34
CA GLU A 45 4.84 -37.71 14.97
C GLU A 45 4.58 -36.34 14.37
N ALA A 46 3.40 -35.73 14.58
CA ALA A 46 3.08 -34.38 14.12
C ALA A 46 3.96 -33.28 14.78
N ILE A 47 4.28 -33.43 16.07
CA ILE A 47 5.23 -32.56 16.78
C ILE A 47 6.62 -32.67 16.16
N GLU A 48 7.13 -33.88 15.93
CA GLU A 48 8.46 -34.06 15.35
C GLU A 48 8.58 -33.50 13.91
N VAL A 49 7.54 -33.63 13.10
CA VAL A 49 7.49 -33.03 11.77
C VAL A 49 7.48 -31.51 11.88
N SER A 50 6.67 -30.94 12.79
CA SER A 50 6.61 -29.51 13.06
C SER A 50 7.97 -28.94 13.51
N LYS A 51 8.71 -29.66 14.37
CA LYS A 51 10.06 -29.24 14.79
C LYS A 51 11.05 -29.20 13.64
N LYS A 52 11.06 -30.20 12.78
CA LYS A 52 11.93 -30.24 11.60
C LYS A 52 11.63 -29.07 10.65
N GLU A 53 10.36 -28.83 10.39
CA GLU A 53 9.92 -27.73 9.53
C GLU A 53 10.32 -26.37 10.12
N LEU A 54 10.04 -26.11 11.39
CA LEU A 54 10.42 -24.86 12.06
C LEU A 54 11.93 -24.64 12.13
N THR A 55 12.72 -25.71 12.25
CA THR A 55 14.17 -25.60 12.19
C THR A 55 14.65 -25.11 10.82
N ILE A 56 14.11 -25.67 9.75
CA ILE A 56 14.41 -25.23 8.37
C ILE A 56 13.97 -23.78 8.15
N ILE A 57 12.77 -23.40 8.63
CA ILE A 57 12.25 -22.03 8.52
C ILE A 57 13.15 -21.06 9.29
N LYS A 58 13.58 -21.40 10.52
CA LYS A 58 14.49 -20.59 11.33
C LYS A 58 15.82 -20.34 10.60
N GLU A 59 16.41 -21.38 10.02
CA GLU A 59 17.67 -21.28 9.28
C GLU A 59 17.52 -20.35 8.05
N LYS A 60 16.48 -20.54 7.25
CA LYS A 60 16.18 -19.68 6.10
C LYS A 60 15.84 -18.24 6.50
N ALA A 61 15.09 -18.04 7.58
CA ALA A 61 14.78 -16.72 8.12
C ALA A 61 16.05 -15.99 8.59
N LEU A 62 16.99 -16.72 9.21
CA LEU A 62 18.26 -16.16 9.63
C LEU A 62 19.09 -15.67 8.42
N GLU A 63 19.13 -16.45 7.35
CA GLU A 63 19.84 -16.08 6.12
C GLU A 63 19.20 -14.90 5.38
N ASN A 64 17.86 -14.87 5.27
CA ASN A 64 17.16 -13.93 4.40
C ASN A 64 16.64 -12.67 5.11
N LEU A 65 16.32 -12.75 6.42
CA LEU A 65 15.61 -11.71 7.16
C LEU A 65 16.36 -11.20 8.41
N GLY A 66 17.46 -11.88 8.79
CA GLY A 66 18.29 -11.51 9.93
C GLY A 66 17.85 -12.12 11.28
N ALA A 67 18.70 -11.92 12.31
CA ALA A 67 18.59 -12.57 13.60
C ALA A 67 17.30 -12.24 14.37
N ASP A 68 16.84 -11.01 14.33
CA ASP A 68 15.66 -10.56 15.09
C ASP A 68 14.39 -11.28 14.65
N LYS A 69 14.22 -11.48 13.33
CA LYS A 69 13.07 -12.21 12.79
C LYS A 69 13.18 -13.73 12.94
N ALA A 70 14.40 -14.28 12.97
CA ALA A 70 14.64 -15.69 13.23
C ALA A 70 14.35 -16.09 14.69
N ALA A 71 14.46 -15.17 15.64
CA ALA A 71 14.19 -15.40 17.06
C ALA A 71 12.75 -15.85 17.36
N ILE A 72 11.78 -15.43 16.57
CA ILE A 72 10.38 -15.84 16.71
C ILE A 72 10.25 -17.36 16.53
N PHE A 73 10.94 -17.94 15.57
CA PHE A 73 10.90 -19.39 15.33
C PHE A 73 11.62 -20.20 16.42
N GLU A 74 12.57 -19.58 17.11
CA GLU A 74 13.18 -20.19 18.32
C GLU A 74 12.19 -20.28 19.47
N ALA A 75 11.37 -19.24 19.68
CA ALA A 75 10.29 -19.27 20.65
C ALA A 75 9.24 -20.35 20.31
N HIS A 76 8.91 -20.52 19.03
CA HIS A 76 8.00 -21.58 18.59
C HIS A 76 8.57 -22.99 18.84
N LEU A 77 9.86 -23.20 18.62
CA LEU A 77 10.52 -24.47 18.94
C LEU A 77 10.45 -24.80 20.44
N LEU A 78 10.63 -23.80 21.32
CA LEU A 78 10.49 -23.99 22.76
C LEU A 78 9.07 -24.40 23.18
N ILE A 79 8.04 -23.86 22.52
CA ILE A 79 6.64 -24.28 22.78
C ILE A 79 6.40 -25.73 22.38
N LEU A 80 6.99 -26.20 21.27
CA LEU A 80 6.91 -27.62 20.87
C LEU A 80 7.59 -28.56 21.86
N GLU A 81 8.46 -28.06 22.71
CA GLU A 81 9.17 -28.81 23.75
C GLU A 81 8.57 -28.61 25.16
N ASP A 82 7.55 -27.75 25.27
CA ASP A 82 6.91 -27.45 26.55
C ASP A 82 6.14 -28.65 27.07
N PRO A 83 6.59 -29.26 28.21
CA PRO A 83 5.96 -30.47 28.75
C PRO A 83 4.56 -30.20 29.33
N GLU A 84 4.27 -28.97 29.75
CA GLU A 84 2.97 -28.61 30.30
C GLU A 84 1.92 -28.52 29.17
N PHE A 85 2.23 -27.79 28.11
CA PHE A 85 1.33 -27.63 26.96
C PHE A 85 1.13 -28.99 26.23
N MET A 86 2.21 -29.62 25.80
CA MET A 86 2.13 -30.91 25.08
C MET A 86 1.62 -32.06 25.96
N GLY A 87 1.97 -32.05 27.24
CA GLY A 87 1.48 -33.03 28.21
C GLY A 87 -0.01 -32.93 28.47
N THR A 88 -0.56 -31.72 28.50
CA THR A 88 -2.01 -31.47 28.63
C THR A 88 -2.77 -32.04 27.43
N VAL A 89 -2.29 -31.82 26.21
CA VAL A 89 -2.91 -32.40 24.99
C VAL A 89 -2.95 -33.90 25.06
N LYS A 90 -1.84 -34.55 25.44
CA LYS A 90 -1.78 -36.03 25.58
C LYS A 90 -2.73 -36.53 26.66
N THR A 91 -2.76 -35.87 27.80
CA THR A 91 -3.69 -36.20 28.89
C THR A 91 -5.14 -36.10 28.44
N ASP A 92 -5.48 -35.11 27.63
CA ASP A 92 -6.83 -34.97 27.08
C ASP A 92 -7.17 -36.07 26.08
N ILE A 93 -6.24 -36.48 25.21
CA ILE A 93 -6.41 -37.62 24.32
C ILE A 93 -6.70 -38.89 25.13
N GLU A 94 -5.90 -39.15 26.16
CA GLU A 94 -5.99 -40.35 26.97
C GLU A 94 -7.24 -40.40 27.85
N SER A 95 -7.53 -39.30 28.55
CA SER A 95 -8.62 -39.26 29.54
C SER A 95 -9.99 -39.08 28.90
N LYS A 96 -10.10 -38.28 27.84
CA LYS A 96 -11.36 -38.02 27.16
C LYS A 96 -11.64 -38.96 25.99
N VAL A 97 -10.62 -39.77 25.57
CA VAL A 97 -10.68 -40.73 24.45
C VAL A 97 -11.14 -40.02 23.16
N ILE A 98 -10.47 -38.89 22.83
CA ILE A 98 -10.78 -38.03 21.69
C ILE A 98 -9.60 -37.92 20.74
N ASN A 99 -9.86 -37.50 19.49
CA ASN A 99 -8.83 -37.29 18.47
C ASN A 99 -7.87 -36.16 18.83
N ALA A 100 -6.64 -36.29 18.38
CA ALA A 100 -5.54 -35.37 18.67
C ALA A 100 -5.84 -33.92 18.22
N GLU A 101 -6.50 -33.76 17.07
CA GLU A 101 -6.88 -32.45 16.56
C GLU A 101 -7.77 -31.68 17.52
N TYR A 102 -8.78 -32.34 18.06
CA TYR A 102 -9.73 -31.73 18.99
C TYR A 102 -9.10 -31.46 20.36
N ALA A 103 -8.31 -32.42 20.89
CA ALA A 103 -7.55 -32.22 22.11
C ALA A 103 -6.58 -31.05 22.03
N LEU A 104 -5.85 -30.94 20.92
CA LEU A 104 -4.94 -29.82 20.65
C LEU A 104 -5.68 -28.48 20.59
N LYS A 105 -6.81 -28.46 19.89
CA LYS A 105 -7.63 -27.24 19.78
C LYS A 105 -8.13 -26.76 21.14
N GLU A 106 -8.74 -27.66 21.94
CA GLU A 106 -9.24 -27.29 23.27
C GLU A 106 -8.11 -26.79 24.19
N THR A 107 -6.98 -27.49 24.20
CA THR A 107 -5.81 -27.09 25.01
C THR A 107 -5.26 -25.75 24.54
N SER A 108 -5.12 -25.53 23.24
CA SER A 108 -4.66 -24.28 22.68
C SER A 108 -5.58 -23.12 23.05
N ASP A 109 -6.90 -23.28 22.85
CA ASP A 109 -7.90 -22.25 23.19
C ASP A 109 -7.86 -21.89 24.69
N MET A 110 -7.63 -22.88 25.56
CA MET A 110 -7.49 -22.67 27.01
C MET A 110 -6.24 -21.87 27.36
N PHE A 111 -5.07 -22.24 26.84
CA PHE A 111 -3.81 -21.54 27.13
C PHE A 111 -3.83 -20.12 26.54
N VAL A 112 -4.32 -19.97 25.32
CA VAL A 112 -4.50 -18.67 24.68
C VAL A 112 -5.39 -17.75 25.50
N SER A 113 -6.56 -18.23 25.94
CA SER A 113 -7.48 -17.45 26.76
C SER A 113 -6.87 -17.05 28.11
N MET A 114 -6.07 -17.95 28.70
CA MET A 114 -5.37 -17.69 29.95
C MET A 114 -4.33 -16.57 29.79
N PHE A 115 -3.52 -16.62 28.73
CA PHE A 115 -2.49 -15.60 28.48
C PHE A 115 -3.07 -14.26 28.04
N GLU A 116 -4.14 -14.26 27.26
CA GLU A 116 -4.83 -13.02 26.85
C GLU A 116 -5.53 -12.31 28.01
N ALA A 117 -5.97 -13.06 29.03
CA ALA A 117 -6.55 -12.49 30.24
C ALA A 117 -5.52 -11.80 31.15
N MET A 118 -4.23 -12.00 30.92
CA MET A 118 -3.17 -11.34 31.65
C MET A 118 -2.93 -9.93 31.07
N ASP A 119 -2.87 -8.93 31.93
CA ASP A 119 -2.57 -7.55 31.52
C ASP A 119 -1.04 -7.35 31.34
N ASN A 120 -0.50 -8.04 30.34
CA ASN A 120 0.93 -8.06 30.05
C ASN A 120 1.15 -8.33 28.55
N GLU A 121 1.77 -7.41 27.83
CA GLU A 121 2.02 -7.53 26.37
C GLU A 121 2.87 -8.77 26.04
N TYR A 122 3.88 -9.09 26.84
CA TYR A 122 4.69 -10.31 26.65
C TYR A 122 3.84 -11.59 26.67
N MET A 123 2.80 -11.64 27.53
CA MET A 123 1.90 -12.82 27.60
C MET A 123 0.92 -12.85 26.42
N LYS A 124 0.54 -11.72 25.89
CA LYS A 124 -0.28 -11.65 24.66
C LYS A 124 0.51 -12.13 23.43
N GLU A 125 1.79 -11.78 23.33
CA GLU A 125 2.68 -12.34 22.30
C GLU A 125 2.79 -13.88 22.44
N ARG A 126 2.92 -14.39 23.66
CA ARG A 126 2.93 -15.84 23.91
C ARG A 126 1.63 -16.53 23.48
N ALA A 127 0.48 -15.86 23.61
CA ALA A 127 -0.79 -16.39 23.12
C ALA A 127 -0.77 -16.53 21.59
N ALA A 128 -0.21 -15.56 20.88
CA ALA A 128 -0.05 -15.62 19.43
C ALA A 128 0.88 -16.77 19.00
N ASP A 129 2.03 -16.93 19.68
CA ASP A 129 2.98 -18.02 19.43
C ASP A 129 2.32 -19.40 19.61
N ILE A 130 1.50 -19.57 20.66
CA ILE A 130 0.77 -20.83 20.89
C ILE A 130 -0.23 -21.11 19.75
N ARG A 131 -0.94 -20.08 19.26
CA ARG A 131 -1.83 -20.25 18.10
C ARG A 131 -1.07 -20.72 16.87
N ASP A 132 0.06 -20.10 16.58
CA ASP A 132 0.86 -20.43 15.39
C ASP A 132 1.44 -21.83 15.45
N VAL A 133 1.99 -22.22 16.62
CA VAL A 133 2.49 -23.59 16.84
C VAL A 133 1.37 -24.62 16.76
N SER A 134 0.22 -24.34 17.40
CA SER A 134 -0.94 -25.24 17.38
C SER A 134 -1.49 -25.42 15.97
N LYS A 135 -1.57 -24.31 15.20
CA LYS A 135 -1.98 -24.31 13.80
C LYS A 135 -1.08 -25.21 12.94
N ARG A 136 0.22 -25.17 13.16
CA ARG A 136 1.21 -26.00 12.45
C ARG A 136 1.05 -27.48 12.77
N ILE A 137 0.97 -27.84 14.05
CA ILE A 137 0.72 -29.24 14.45
C ILE A 137 -0.60 -29.73 13.87
N LEU A 138 -1.64 -28.89 13.93
CA LEU A 138 -2.97 -29.22 13.43
C LEU A 138 -2.96 -29.49 11.93
N ALA A 139 -2.23 -28.69 11.16
CA ALA A 139 -2.07 -28.89 9.73
C ALA A 139 -1.45 -30.26 9.42
N HIS A 140 -0.41 -30.64 10.15
CA HIS A 140 0.20 -31.97 10.00
C HIS A 140 -0.76 -33.11 10.39
N LEU A 141 -1.54 -32.91 11.45
CA LEU A 141 -2.57 -33.91 11.85
C LEU A 141 -3.66 -34.08 10.80
N LEU A 142 -4.05 -32.97 10.14
CA LEU A 142 -5.05 -32.97 9.09
C LEU A 142 -4.49 -33.33 7.70
N GLY A 143 -3.17 -33.44 7.57
CA GLY A 143 -2.50 -33.74 6.29
C GLY A 143 -2.63 -32.62 5.25
N VAL A 144 -2.67 -31.36 5.71
CA VAL A 144 -2.74 -30.17 4.84
C VAL A 144 -1.45 -29.34 4.98
N ASP A 145 -1.04 -28.68 3.88
CA ASP A 145 0.14 -27.83 3.87
C ASP A 145 -0.21 -26.41 4.30
N LEU A 146 0.59 -25.83 5.20
CA LEU A 146 0.54 -24.40 5.51
C LEU A 146 1.42 -23.62 4.54
N PRO A 147 0.90 -22.58 3.89
CA PRO A 147 1.72 -21.72 3.05
C PRO A 147 2.76 -20.97 3.90
N ASN A 148 4.00 -20.98 3.45
CA ASN A 148 5.08 -20.25 4.11
C ASN A 148 5.94 -19.52 3.08
N PRO A 149 5.80 -18.18 2.95
CA PRO A 149 6.57 -17.40 1.98
C PRO A 149 8.09 -17.49 2.19
N SER A 150 8.53 -17.76 3.41
CA SER A 150 9.98 -17.89 3.75
C SER A 150 10.64 -19.12 3.13
N LEU A 151 9.84 -20.12 2.72
CA LEU A 151 10.32 -21.35 2.11
C LEU A 151 10.39 -21.29 0.57
N ILE A 152 9.97 -20.19 -0.04
CA ILE A 152 9.99 -20.02 -1.49
C ILE A 152 11.46 -19.90 -1.93
N ASP A 153 11.93 -20.86 -2.70
CA ASP A 153 13.29 -20.97 -3.22
C ASP A 153 13.36 -21.16 -4.75
N GLU A 154 12.22 -21.13 -5.43
CA GLU A 154 12.09 -21.11 -6.88
C GLU A 154 11.22 -19.92 -7.33
N GLU A 155 11.32 -19.56 -8.61
CA GLU A 155 10.50 -18.49 -9.18
C GLU A 155 9.02 -18.86 -9.20
N VAL A 156 8.17 -18.04 -8.55
CA VAL A 156 6.74 -18.28 -8.41
C VAL A 156 5.89 -17.04 -8.66
N ILE A 157 4.64 -17.28 -9.01
CA ILE A 157 3.55 -16.31 -8.95
C ILE A 157 2.65 -16.67 -7.77
N ILE A 158 2.49 -15.74 -6.84
CA ILE A 158 1.64 -15.95 -5.65
C ILE A 158 0.18 -15.82 -6.03
N ILE A 159 -0.62 -16.78 -5.56
CA ILE A 159 -2.07 -16.81 -5.69
C ILE A 159 -2.68 -16.74 -4.29
N ALA A 160 -3.46 -15.69 -4.04
CA ALA A 160 -4.05 -15.43 -2.73
C ALA A 160 -5.49 -14.93 -2.82
N GLU A 161 -6.22 -14.97 -1.72
CA GLU A 161 -7.52 -14.28 -1.60
C GLU A 161 -7.32 -12.77 -1.62
N ASP A 162 -6.44 -12.26 -0.78
CA ASP A 162 -5.89 -10.92 -0.74
C ASP A 162 -4.48 -10.99 -0.14
N LEU A 163 -3.72 -9.92 -0.20
CA LEU A 163 -2.40 -9.80 0.42
C LEU A 163 -2.38 -8.59 1.35
N THR A 164 -2.12 -8.86 2.63
CA THR A 164 -1.95 -7.82 3.64
C THR A 164 -0.58 -7.15 3.53
N PRO A 165 -0.38 -5.98 4.17
CA PRO A 165 0.94 -5.36 4.29
C PRO A 165 2.00 -6.30 4.86
N SER A 166 1.64 -7.06 5.88
CA SER A 166 2.52 -8.03 6.53
C SER A 166 2.91 -9.18 5.61
N ASP A 167 1.98 -9.67 4.80
CA ASP A 167 2.25 -10.71 3.80
C ASP A 167 3.24 -10.23 2.75
N THR A 168 2.98 -9.04 2.20
CA THR A 168 3.83 -8.45 1.15
C THR A 168 5.24 -8.08 1.64
N ALA A 169 5.37 -7.68 2.90
CA ALA A 169 6.68 -7.38 3.51
C ALA A 169 7.59 -8.62 3.65
N GLN A 170 7.00 -9.82 3.67
CA GLN A 170 7.74 -11.09 3.78
C GLN A 170 8.13 -11.68 2.42
N LEU A 171 7.64 -11.10 1.30
CA LEU A 171 7.91 -11.62 -0.03
C LEU A 171 9.36 -11.36 -0.46
N ASN A 172 10.05 -12.43 -0.85
CA ASN A 172 11.37 -12.31 -1.43
C ASN A 172 11.28 -12.01 -2.93
N LYS A 173 11.61 -10.78 -3.33
CA LYS A 173 11.60 -10.33 -4.73
C LYS A 173 12.46 -11.18 -5.68
N GLN A 174 13.47 -11.87 -5.16
CA GLN A 174 14.30 -12.74 -5.97
C GLN A 174 13.47 -13.88 -6.58
N PHE A 175 12.52 -14.42 -5.84
CA PHE A 175 11.72 -15.58 -6.23
C PHE A 175 10.29 -15.23 -6.59
N VAL A 176 9.68 -14.22 -5.97
CA VAL A 176 8.31 -13.80 -6.29
C VAL A 176 8.31 -12.92 -7.52
N LYS A 177 7.82 -13.45 -8.64
CA LYS A 177 7.78 -12.80 -9.95
C LYS A 177 6.47 -12.05 -10.22
N GLY A 178 5.48 -12.21 -9.37
CA GLY A 178 4.19 -11.54 -9.46
C GLY A 178 3.18 -12.16 -8.53
N PHE A 179 2.00 -11.56 -8.47
CA PHE A 179 0.89 -12.16 -7.74
C PHE A 179 -0.47 -11.89 -8.39
N ALA A 180 -1.43 -12.75 -8.10
CA ALA A 180 -2.82 -12.53 -8.45
C ALA A 180 -3.74 -12.84 -7.27
N THR A 181 -4.79 -12.02 -7.11
CA THR A 181 -5.73 -12.13 -5.98
C THR A 181 -7.18 -12.20 -6.44
N ASN A 182 -8.02 -12.86 -5.63
CA ASN A 182 -9.47 -12.89 -5.85
C ASN A 182 -10.07 -11.50 -5.66
N ILE A 183 -9.67 -10.82 -4.58
CA ILE A 183 -10.20 -9.53 -4.16
C ILE A 183 -9.21 -8.43 -4.54
N GLY A 184 -9.70 -7.21 -4.60
CA GLY A 184 -8.90 -6.02 -4.77
C GLY A 184 -9.26 -5.20 -6.01
N GLY A 185 -8.84 -3.94 -5.98
CA GLY A 185 -9.00 -2.98 -7.06
C GLY A 185 -7.70 -2.22 -7.31
N ARG A 186 -7.67 -1.29 -8.26
CA ARG A 186 -6.48 -0.48 -8.57
C ARG A 186 -5.91 0.30 -7.38
N THR A 187 -6.75 0.62 -6.42
CA THR A 187 -6.41 1.37 -5.22
C THR A 187 -6.32 0.50 -3.97
N SER A 188 -6.46 -0.83 -4.12
CA SER A 188 -6.28 -1.76 -3.01
C SER A 188 -4.85 -1.73 -2.48
N HIS A 189 -4.68 -2.15 -1.24
CA HIS A 189 -3.37 -2.19 -0.60
C HIS A 189 -2.40 -3.09 -1.37
N SER A 190 -2.84 -4.27 -1.77
CA SER A 190 -2.08 -5.21 -2.59
C SER A 190 -1.63 -4.60 -3.93
N ALA A 191 -2.50 -3.83 -4.61
CA ALA A 191 -2.16 -3.15 -5.86
C ALA A 191 -1.08 -2.06 -5.66
N ILE A 192 -1.20 -1.25 -4.61
CA ILE A 192 -0.21 -0.23 -4.26
C ILE A 192 1.14 -0.87 -3.94
N MET A 193 1.13 -1.96 -3.17
CA MET A 193 2.35 -2.68 -2.81
C MET A 193 3.02 -3.34 -4.02
N ALA A 194 2.24 -3.91 -4.95
CA ALA A 194 2.79 -4.47 -6.19
C ALA A 194 3.59 -3.43 -6.99
N ARG A 195 3.04 -2.22 -7.12
CA ARG A 195 3.73 -1.12 -7.80
C ARG A 195 5.00 -0.69 -7.07
N SER A 196 4.95 -0.62 -5.72
CA SER A 196 6.14 -0.31 -4.92
C SER A 196 7.22 -1.39 -4.99
N LEU A 197 6.81 -2.66 -5.10
CA LEU A 197 7.71 -3.79 -5.25
C LEU A 197 8.20 -3.98 -6.69
N GLU A 198 7.63 -3.28 -7.65
CA GLU A 198 7.93 -3.39 -9.08
C GLU A 198 7.71 -4.81 -9.65
N ILE A 199 6.70 -5.50 -9.14
CA ILE A 199 6.33 -6.83 -9.64
C ILE A 199 4.97 -6.80 -10.32
N PRO A 200 4.77 -7.56 -11.42
CA PRO A 200 3.49 -7.67 -12.09
C PRO A 200 2.40 -8.17 -11.15
N ALA A 201 1.19 -7.59 -11.25
CA ALA A 201 0.07 -8.02 -10.43
C ALA A 201 -1.28 -7.86 -11.13
N VAL A 202 -2.14 -8.84 -10.89
CA VAL A 202 -3.55 -8.84 -11.31
C VAL A 202 -4.41 -9.07 -10.08
N VAL A 203 -5.34 -8.16 -9.80
CA VAL A 203 -6.23 -8.25 -8.64
C VAL A 203 -7.70 -8.36 -9.07
N GLY A 204 -8.59 -8.76 -8.16
CA GLY A 204 -10.01 -8.82 -8.45
C GLY A 204 -10.41 -9.89 -9.46
N THR A 205 -9.73 -11.03 -9.48
CA THR A 205 -10.03 -12.15 -10.37
C THR A 205 -11.23 -12.98 -9.92
N SER A 206 -11.70 -12.80 -8.72
CA SER A 206 -12.83 -13.43 -8.05
C SER A 206 -12.68 -14.93 -7.74
N THR A 207 -12.02 -15.71 -8.57
CA THR A 207 -12.02 -17.20 -8.44
C THR A 207 -10.64 -17.83 -8.58
N ILE A 208 -9.56 -17.04 -8.67
CA ILE A 208 -8.24 -17.60 -8.97
C ILE A 208 -7.75 -18.62 -7.93
N THR A 209 -8.11 -18.43 -6.66
CA THR A 209 -7.73 -19.36 -5.59
C THR A 209 -8.43 -20.71 -5.71
N GLU A 210 -9.58 -20.79 -6.36
CA GLU A 210 -10.31 -22.03 -6.60
C GLU A 210 -9.82 -22.76 -7.85
N GLU A 211 -9.51 -21.99 -8.90
CA GLU A 211 -9.20 -22.48 -10.24
C GLU A 211 -7.73 -22.90 -10.40
N VAL A 212 -6.81 -22.36 -9.59
CA VAL A 212 -5.38 -22.61 -9.69
C VAL A 212 -4.92 -23.57 -8.61
N LYS A 213 -4.06 -24.51 -8.99
CA LYS A 213 -3.39 -25.45 -8.07
C LYS A 213 -1.92 -25.07 -7.88
N ASN A 214 -1.36 -25.43 -6.74
CA ASN A 214 0.08 -25.31 -6.51
C ASN A 214 0.86 -26.01 -7.64
N GLY A 215 1.85 -25.31 -8.20
CA GLY A 215 2.69 -25.82 -9.26
C GLY A 215 2.12 -25.70 -10.69
N ASP A 216 0.87 -25.22 -10.86
CA ASP A 216 0.36 -24.90 -12.20
C ASP A 216 1.26 -23.85 -12.87
N VAL A 217 1.50 -24.00 -14.15
CA VAL A 217 2.25 -23.02 -14.94
C VAL A 217 1.35 -21.82 -15.24
N LEU A 218 1.82 -20.62 -14.91
CA LEU A 218 1.05 -19.40 -15.12
C LEU A 218 1.77 -18.43 -16.07
N ILE A 219 0.97 -17.71 -16.83
CA ILE A 219 1.34 -16.42 -17.42
C ILE A 219 0.48 -15.36 -16.73
N LEU A 220 1.12 -14.40 -16.10
CA LEU A 220 0.46 -13.27 -15.47
C LEU A 220 0.77 -12.01 -16.26
N ASP A 221 -0.29 -11.42 -16.83
CA ASP A 221 -0.23 -10.18 -17.58
C ASP A 221 -0.80 -9.02 -16.77
N GLY A 222 0.08 -8.29 -16.12
CA GLY A 222 -0.25 -7.08 -15.37
C GLY A 222 -0.48 -5.84 -16.25
N LEU A 223 -0.36 -5.96 -17.59
CA LEU A 223 -0.68 -4.87 -18.52
C LEU A 223 -2.18 -4.89 -18.83
N ASP A 224 -2.73 -6.07 -19.17
CA ASP A 224 -4.12 -6.25 -19.57
C ASP A 224 -5.01 -6.85 -18.47
N GLY A 225 -4.44 -7.19 -17.31
CA GLY A 225 -5.18 -7.76 -16.19
C GLY A 225 -5.66 -9.20 -16.44
N VAL A 226 -4.82 -10.03 -17.03
CA VAL A 226 -5.17 -11.41 -17.42
C VAL A 226 -4.21 -12.42 -16.81
N VAL A 227 -4.74 -13.56 -16.39
CA VAL A 227 -3.93 -14.70 -15.94
C VAL A 227 -4.30 -15.94 -16.77
N PHE A 228 -3.31 -16.58 -17.36
CA PHE A 228 -3.47 -17.86 -18.04
C PHE A 228 -2.95 -18.99 -17.15
N VAL A 229 -3.76 -20.02 -17.00
CA VAL A 229 -3.42 -21.22 -16.23
C VAL A 229 -3.14 -22.36 -17.20
N ASN A 230 -1.97 -22.97 -17.08
CA ASN A 230 -1.47 -24.02 -17.96
C ASN A 230 -1.64 -23.65 -19.44
N PRO A 231 -1.00 -22.55 -19.90
CA PRO A 231 -1.11 -22.06 -21.26
C PRO A 231 -0.55 -23.07 -22.27
N ASP A 232 -1.11 -23.08 -23.48
CA ASP A 232 -0.55 -23.82 -24.58
C ASP A 232 0.71 -23.15 -25.17
N GLU A 233 1.39 -23.86 -26.09
CA GLU A 233 2.62 -23.36 -26.70
C GLU A 233 2.39 -22.08 -27.51
N ALA A 234 1.24 -21.95 -28.19
CA ALA A 234 0.91 -20.78 -29.00
C ALA A 234 0.72 -19.54 -28.13
N THR A 235 -0.06 -19.65 -27.07
CA THR A 235 -0.26 -18.57 -26.08
C THR A 235 1.04 -18.21 -25.39
N THR A 236 1.86 -19.20 -25.03
CA THR A 236 3.17 -18.95 -24.42
C THR A 236 4.10 -18.20 -25.36
N ALA A 237 4.14 -18.54 -26.63
CA ALA A 237 4.95 -17.85 -27.63
C ALA A 237 4.49 -16.40 -27.85
N GLU A 238 3.18 -16.18 -27.97
CA GLU A 238 2.57 -14.84 -28.08
C GLU A 238 2.97 -13.94 -26.89
N TYR A 239 2.82 -14.45 -25.67
CA TYR A 239 3.11 -13.67 -24.46
C TYR A 239 4.60 -13.47 -24.22
N ARG A 240 5.46 -14.37 -24.69
CA ARG A 240 6.91 -14.14 -24.70
C ARG A 240 7.30 -12.99 -25.64
N GLU A 241 6.66 -12.91 -26.82
CA GLU A 241 6.86 -11.79 -27.75
C GLU A 241 6.35 -10.47 -27.12
N LYS A 242 5.16 -10.50 -26.52
CA LYS A 242 4.59 -9.33 -25.81
C LYS A 242 5.49 -8.86 -24.68
N HIS A 243 6.04 -9.79 -23.89
CA HIS A 243 6.99 -9.49 -22.82
C HIS A 243 8.28 -8.86 -23.37
N ALA A 244 8.85 -9.43 -24.42
CA ALA A 244 10.07 -8.89 -25.05
C ALA A 244 9.84 -7.45 -25.55
N LYS A 245 8.72 -7.17 -26.20
CA LYS A 245 8.34 -5.81 -26.64
C LYS A 245 8.19 -4.84 -25.48
N PHE A 246 7.58 -5.29 -24.39
CA PHE A 246 7.43 -4.47 -23.18
C PHE A 246 8.78 -4.15 -22.53
N GLU A 247 9.70 -5.13 -22.43
CA GLU A 247 11.04 -4.91 -21.91
C GLU A 247 11.88 -3.99 -22.81
N GLU A 248 11.73 -4.09 -24.13
CA GLU A 248 12.36 -3.16 -25.08
C GLU A 248 11.82 -1.74 -24.85
N GLN A 249 10.53 -1.59 -24.68
CA GLN A 249 9.90 -0.30 -24.39
C GLN A 249 10.38 0.29 -23.06
N LYS A 250 10.49 -0.53 -22.01
CA LYS A 250 11.08 -0.10 -20.72
C LYS A 250 12.53 0.38 -20.89
N ALA A 251 13.31 -0.32 -21.71
CA ALA A 251 14.68 0.09 -21.99
C ALA A 251 14.76 1.45 -22.72
N GLU A 252 13.80 1.73 -23.61
CA GLU A 252 13.69 3.07 -24.23
C GLU A 252 13.29 4.13 -23.21
N TRP A 253 12.33 3.83 -22.31
CA TRP A 253 11.98 4.75 -21.22
C TRP A 253 13.17 5.05 -20.29
N ALA A 254 14.00 4.05 -20.00
CA ALA A 254 15.17 4.22 -19.15
C ALA A 254 16.15 5.27 -19.67
N LYS A 255 16.19 5.54 -20.97
CA LYS A 255 17.00 6.62 -21.57
C LYS A 255 16.55 8.01 -21.17
N LEU A 256 15.31 8.14 -20.68
CA LEU A 256 14.69 9.41 -20.28
C LEU A 256 14.98 9.83 -18.83
N VAL A 257 15.73 9.05 -18.06
CA VAL A 257 15.96 9.26 -16.61
C VAL A 257 16.44 10.67 -16.29
N THR A 258 17.33 11.21 -17.12
CA THR A 258 17.93 12.54 -16.91
C THR A 258 17.24 13.66 -17.71
N GLU A 259 16.22 13.34 -18.50
CA GLU A 259 15.51 14.32 -19.29
C GLU A 259 14.47 15.07 -18.44
N LYS A 260 14.23 16.33 -18.80
CA LYS A 260 13.10 17.09 -18.26
C LYS A 260 11.78 16.61 -18.85
N SER A 261 10.72 16.81 -18.10
CA SER A 261 9.36 16.45 -18.51
C SER A 261 8.72 17.60 -19.27
N VAL A 262 8.84 17.55 -20.60
CA VAL A 262 8.42 18.64 -21.50
C VAL A 262 7.53 18.07 -22.60
N THR A 263 6.42 18.76 -22.89
CA THR A 263 5.51 18.39 -23.99
C THR A 263 6.16 18.66 -25.36
N ALA A 264 5.54 18.15 -26.43
CA ALA A 264 6.00 18.36 -27.80
C ALA A 264 6.02 19.83 -28.21
N ASP A 265 5.14 20.66 -27.62
CA ASP A 265 5.02 22.10 -27.82
C ASP A 265 5.76 22.94 -26.77
N GLY A 266 6.61 22.32 -25.95
CA GLY A 266 7.58 22.98 -25.07
C GLY A 266 7.06 23.37 -23.69
N HIS A 267 5.92 22.88 -23.25
CA HIS A 267 5.43 23.10 -21.90
C HIS A 267 6.10 22.13 -20.90
N GLU A 268 6.71 22.67 -19.85
CA GLU A 268 7.39 21.89 -18.80
C GLU A 268 6.43 21.57 -17.66
N VAL A 269 6.42 20.33 -17.20
CA VAL A 269 5.73 19.86 -16.01
C VAL A 269 6.70 19.13 -15.09
N ILE A 270 6.29 18.86 -13.85
CA ILE A 270 7.09 18.13 -12.88
C ILE A 270 6.51 16.74 -12.69
N LEU A 271 7.33 15.71 -12.84
CA LEU A 271 7.00 14.34 -12.51
C LEU A 271 7.62 13.97 -11.18
N ALA A 272 6.77 13.80 -10.18
CA ALA A 272 7.14 13.54 -8.80
C ALA A 272 6.81 12.09 -8.40
N ALA A 273 7.39 11.65 -7.30
CA ALA A 273 7.11 10.34 -6.73
C ALA A 273 6.33 10.43 -5.42
N ASN A 274 5.47 9.43 -5.19
CA ASN A 274 4.87 9.13 -3.90
C ASN A 274 5.79 8.18 -3.14
N ILE A 275 6.12 8.49 -1.90
CA ILE A 275 6.94 7.66 -1.02
C ILE A 275 6.28 7.40 0.34
N GLY A 276 6.66 6.32 0.99
CA GLY A 276 6.27 5.99 2.36
C GLY A 276 7.44 6.05 3.34
N THR A 277 8.66 5.77 2.87
CA THR A 277 9.87 5.71 3.70
C THR A 277 11.08 6.34 3.00
N PRO A 278 12.14 6.72 3.74
CA PRO A 278 13.38 7.18 3.14
C PRO A 278 14.04 6.16 2.18
N ALA A 279 13.82 4.87 2.40
CA ALA A 279 14.34 3.82 1.52
C ALA A 279 13.77 3.89 0.07
N ASP A 280 12.60 4.48 -0.11
CA ASP A 280 11.97 4.62 -1.42
C ASP A 280 12.73 5.60 -2.34
N LEU A 281 13.62 6.42 -1.80
CA LEU A 281 14.38 7.41 -2.57
C LEU A 281 15.29 6.79 -3.64
N GLU A 282 15.79 5.59 -3.41
CA GLU A 282 16.57 4.88 -4.42
C GLU A 282 15.74 4.69 -5.69
N GLY A 283 14.50 4.21 -5.56
CA GLY A 283 13.57 4.06 -6.67
C GLY A 283 13.22 5.40 -7.33
N VAL A 284 13.03 6.46 -6.55
CA VAL A 284 12.77 7.81 -7.07
C VAL A 284 13.91 8.29 -7.95
N ASN A 285 15.15 8.19 -7.47
CA ASN A 285 16.32 8.64 -8.21
C ASN A 285 16.60 7.78 -9.44
N ASN A 286 16.46 6.47 -9.33
CA ASN A 286 16.66 5.53 -10.46
C ASN A 286 15.64 5.74 -11.58
N ASN A 287 14.44 6.22 -11.28
CA ASN A 287 13.40 6.54 -12.25
C ASN A 287 13.35 8.03 -12.65
N GLY A 288 14.34 8.82 -12.26
CA GLY A 288 14.45 10.22 -12.66
C GLY A 288 13.33 11.11 -12.10
N GLY A 289 12.89 10.85 -10.87
CA GLY A 289 11.92 11.69 -10.18
C GLY A 289 12.42 13.11 -9.98
N GLU A 290 11.59 14.10 -10.29
CA GLU A 290 11.94 15.53 -10.23
C GLU A 290 11.54 16.17 -8.90
N ALA A 291 10.73 15.47 -8.10
CA ALA A 291 10.30 15.86 -6.77
C ALA A 291 9.76 14.65 -6.00
N VAL A 292 9.56 14.79 -4.70
CA VAL A 292 8.65 13.96 -3.92
C VAL A 292 7.35 14.76 -3.75
N GLY A 293 6.29 14.34 -4.42
CA GLY A 293 5.01 15.04 -4.39
C GLY A 293 4.10 14.57 -3.24
N LEU A 294 4.42 13.43 -2.64
CA LEU A 294 3.75 12.91 -1.45
C LEU A 294 4.70 12.05 -0.63
N TYR A 295 5.06 12.52 0.56
CA TYR A 295 5.63 11.68 1.59
C TYR A 295 4.55 11.36 2.62
N ARG A 296 4.13 10.09 2.67
CA ARG A 296 3.12 9.57 3.60
C ARG A 296 3.75 9.33 4.95
N THR A 297 3.52 10.22 5.90
CA THR A 297 4.15 10.16 7.23
C THR A 297 3.53 9.12 8.16
N GLU A 298 2.35 8.60 7.85
CA GLU A 298 1.70 7.56 8.65
C GLU A 298 2.54 6.30 8.82
N PHE A 299 3.43 5.98 7.88
CA PHE A 299 4.36 4.85 8.02
C PHE A 299 5.33 4.97 9.21
N LEU A 300 5.59 6.18 9.68
CA LEU A 300 6.38 6.42 10.90
C LEU A 300 5.62 6.06 12.18
N TYR A 301 4.30 6.03 12.11
CA TYR A 301 3.41 5.76 13.24
C TYR A 301 2.91 4.32 13.27
N MET A 302 2.92 3.63 12.13
CA MET A 302 2.43 2.26 12.00
C MET A 302 3.49 1.23 12.39
N GLY A 303 3.05 0.03 12.82
CA GLY A 303 3.93 -1.09 13.12
C GLY A 303 4.79 -0.91 14.38
N ARG A 304 4.30 -0.14 15.34
CA ARG A 304 4.98 0.15 16.61
C ARG A 304 3.97 0.30 17.76
N ASP A 305 4.45 0.35 18.98
CA ASP A 305 3.61 0.36 20.18
C ASP A 305 3.44 1.75 20.81
N GLN A 306 4.13 2.76 20.28
CA GLN A 306 4.10 4.13 20.80
C GLN A 306 4.30 5.14 19.68
N LEU A 307 3.90 6.39 19.94
CA LEU A 307 4.11 7.51 19.03
C LEU A 307 5.60 7.68 18.71
N PRO A 308 5.94 7.97 17.43
CA PRO A 308 7.32 8.34 17.09
C PRO A 308 7.72 9.63 17.79
N THR A 309 8.93 9.66 18.30
CA THR A 309 9.50 10.86 18.93
C THR A 309 9.76 11.95 17.90
N GLU A 310 9.94 13.20 18.37
CA GLU A 310 10.36 14.31 17.51
C GLU A 310 11.69 13.99 16.80
N GLU A 311 12.63 13.34 17.50
CA GLU A 311 13.93 12.99 16.93
C GLU A 311 13.82 11.92 15.83
N GLU A 312 13.04 10.86 16.06
CA GLU A 312 12.80 9.82 15.06
C GLU A 312 12.16 10.40 13.79
N GLN A 313 11.17 11.28 13.95
CA GLN A 313 10.54 11.96 12.83
C GLN A 313 11.52 12.91 12.11
N PHE A 314 12.27 13.69 12.88
CA PHE A 314 13.28 14.61 12.34
C PHE A 314 14.31 13.88 11.48
N GLU A 315 14.87 12.77 11.94
CA GLU A 315 15.86 12.00 11.19
C GLU A 315 15.26 11.44 9.88
N ALA A 316 14.01 10.97 9.90
CA ALA A 316 13.33 10.49 8.70
C ALA A 316 13.09 11.61 7.67
N TYR A 317 12.60 12.77 8.10
CA TYR A 317 12.36 13.92 7.22
C TYR A 317 13.66 14.48 6.65
N LYS A 318 14.68 14.60 7.50
CA LYS A 318 16.02 15.03 7.10
C LYS A 318 16.61 14.11 6.03
N ALA A 319 16.54 12.79 6.23
CA ALA A 319 17.06 11.82 5.27
C ALA A 319 16.42 11.98 3.88
N VAL A 320 15.11 12.22 3.83
CA VAL A 320 14.41 12.44 2.56
C VAL A 320 14.82 13.77 1.91
N LEU A 321 14.90 14.85 2.69
CA LEU A 321 15.29 16.17 2.18
C LEU A 321 16.73 16.16 1.65
N GLU A 322 17.66 15.58 2.39
CA GLU A 322 19.06 15.44 1.95
C GLU A 322 19.18 14.57 0.70
N GLY A 323 18.44 13.45 0.66
CA GLY A 323 18.46 12.53 -0.47
C GLY A 323 17.86 13.11 -1.76
N MET A 324 16.99 14.10 -1.65
CA MET A 324 16.42 14.82 -2.80
C MET A 324 17.21 16.07 -3.20
N GLY A 325 18.10 16.57 -2.35
CA GLY A 325 18.94 17.73 -2.63
C GLY A 325 18.11 18.99 -2.89
N ASP A 326 18.26 19.58 -4.08
CA ASP A 326 17.54 20.80 -4.49
C ASP A 326 16.11 20.56 -4.98
N LYS A 327 15.67 19.30 -5.06
CA LYS A 327 14.34 18.93 -5.52
C LYS A 327 13.30 19.07 -4.40
N PRO A 328 12.09 19.59 -4.70
CA PRO A 328 11.06 19.76 -3.67
C PRO A 328 10.58 18.44 -3.06
N VAL A 329 10.25 18.50 -1.78
CA VAL A 329 9.64 17.37 -1.04
C VAL A 329 8.37 17.88 -0.37
N VAL A 330 7.22 17.35 -0.78
CA VAL A 330 5.93 17.59 -0.16
C VAL A 330 5.70 16.53 0.92
N VAL A 331 5.70 16.94 2.17
CA VAL A 331 5.43 16.07 3.32
C VAL A 331 3.99 16.30 3.78
N ARG A 332 3.19 15.24 3.76
CA ARG A 332 1.84 15.25 4.29
C ARG A 332 1.88 15.02 5.80
N THR A 333 1.24 15.89 6.57
CA THR A 333 1.06 15.66 7.99
C THR A 333 0.18 14.44 8.24
N LEU A 334 0.13 13.95 9.47
CA LEU A 334 -0.48 12.68 9.83
C LEU A 334 -1.89 12.49 9.24
N ASP A 335 -2.06 11.39 8.52
CA ASP A 335 -3.35 10.94 7.96
C ASP A 335 -3.70 9.55 8.52
N ILE A 336 -4.09 9.53 9.79
CA ILE A 336 -4.56 8.33 10.52
C ILE A 336 -6.05 8.46 10.79
N GLY A 337 -6.73 7.33 10.86
CA GLY A 337 -8.20 7.19 10.94
C GLY A 337 -8.77 6.60 9.64
N GLY A 338 -10.06 6.36 9.60
CA GLY A 338 -10.68 5.65 8.48
C GLY A 338 -10.31 4.16 8.50
N ASP A 339 -9.50 3.74 7.56
CA ASP A 339 -8.98 2.36 7.42
C ASP A 339 -7.64 2.13 8.13
N LYS A 340 -7.05 3.17 8.72
CA LYS A 340 -5.74 3.11 9.39
C LYS A 340 -5.91 3.32 10.88
N GLU A 341 -5.72 2.26 11.64
CA GLU A 341 -5.77 2.29 13.10
C GLU A 341 -4.35 2.20 13.70
N LEU A 342 -4.16 2.86 14.85
CA LEU A 342 -2.97 2.74 15.66
C LEU A 342 -3.35 2.12 17.00
N PRO A 343 -2.78 0.96 17.38
CA PRO A 343 -3.19 0.24 18.60
C PRO A 343 -3.03 1.04 19.90
N TYR A 344 -2.11 2.01 19.89
CA TYR A 344 -1.78 2.86 21.04
C TYR A 344 -2.52 4.22 21.06
N LEU A 345 -3.39 4.48 20.06
CA LEU A 345 -4.29 5.64 20.07
C LEU A 345 -5.73 5.17 20.25
N ASP A 346 -6.36 5.65 21.30
CA ASP A 346 -7.78 5.38 21.56
C ASP A 346 -8.65 6.28 20.68
N LEU A 347 -8.91 5.83 19.47
CA LEU A 347 -9.77 6.54 18.51
C LEU A 347 -11.23 6.14 18.71
N PRO A 348 -12.17 7.08 18.57
CA PRO A 348 -13.59 6.78 18.71
C PRO A 348 -14.06 5.78 17.65
N LYS A 349 -14.89 4.83 18.06
CA LYS A 349 -15.57 3.93 17.12
C LYS A 349 -16.72 4.68 16.45
N GLU A 350 -16.59 4.88 15.17
CA GLU A 350 -17.55 5.63 14.36
C GLU A 350 -18.27 4.72 13.36
N MET A 351 -19.49 5.06 13.00
CA MET A 351 -20.26 4.31 12.00
C MET A 351 -19.70 4.53 10.57
N ASN A 352 -19.11 5.69 10.32
CA ASN A 352 -18.52 6.05 9.03
C ASN A 352 -17.11 6.65 9.26
N PRO A 353 -16.10 5.80 9.55
CA PRO A 353 -14.77 6.27 9.93
C PRO A 353 -14.10 7.21 8.91
N PHE A 354 -14.34 6.99 7.62
CA PHE A 354 -13.82 7.88 6.56
C PHE A 354 -14.39 9.30 6.59
N LEU A 355 -15.57 9.49 7.18
CA LEU A 355 -16.23 10.79 7.36
C LEU A 355 -15.99 11.39 8.76
N GLY A 356 -15.24 10.69 9.59
CA GLY A 356 -15.14 10.95 11.01
C GLY A 356 -13.85 11.64 11.47
N PHE A 357 -13.41 11.26 12.65
CA PHE A 357 -12.28 11.83 13.37
C PHE A 357 -10.96 11.26 12.87
N ARG A 358 -10.42 11.88 11.81
CA ARG A 358 -9.18 11.46 11.16
C ARG A 358 -8.33 12.66 10.74
N ALA A 359 -7.06 12.40 10.47
CA ALA A 359 -6.10 13.33 9.88
C ALA A 359 -6.05 14.69 10.60
N ILE A 360 -6.28 15.78 9.88
CA ILE A 360 -6.20 17.13 10.47
C ILE A 360 -7.20 17.34 11.60
N ARG A 361 -8.34 16.67 11.60
CA ARG A 361 -9.34 16.75 12.66
C ARG A 361 -8.78 16.23 13.97
N LEU A 362 -8.11 15.07 13.91
CA LEU A 362 -7.37 14.50 15.04
C LEU A 362 -6.21 15.41 15.46
N CYS A 363 -5.41 15.89 14.51
CA CYS A 363 -4.25 16.71 14.79
C CYS A 363 -4.59 18.05 15.45
N LEU A 364 -5.71 18.67 15.10
CA LEU A 364 -6.15 19.94 15.71
C LEU A 364 -6.71 19.76 17.12
N GLU A 365 -7.15 18.57 17.48
CA GLU A 365 -7.59 18.23 18.84
C GLU A 365 -6.40 17.72 19.69
N GLU A 366 -5.65 16.77 19.18
CA GLU A 366 -4.45 16.20 19.81
C GLU A 366 -3.21 17.08 19.48
N LYS A 367 -3.22 18.30 19.99
CA LYS A 367 -2.23 19.31 19.61
C LYS A 367 -0.80 18.94 19.94
N ASP A 368 -0.55 18.19 21.02
CA ASP A 368 0.81 17.80 21.41
C ASP A 368 1.41 16.82 20.39
N LEU A 369 0.61 15.89 19.90
CA LEU A 369 0.98 14.99 18.82
C LEU A 369 1.30 15.79 17.54
N PHE A 370 0.45 16.74 17.18
CA PHE A 370 0.65 17.57 15.99
C PHE A 370 1.85 18.51 16.12
N ARG A 371 2.06 19.15 17.28
CA ARG A 371 3.23 19.99 17.55
C ARG A 371 4.53 19.22 17.42
N THR A 372 4.60 17.99 17.92
CA THR A 372 5.77 17.12 17.77
C THR A 372 6.12 16.90 16.30
N GLN A 373 5.15 16.60 15.45
CA GLN A 373 5.38 16.45 14.02
C GLN A 373 5.82 17.76 13.36
N LEU A 374 5.14 18.87 13.66
CA LEU A 374 5.48 20.19 13.10
C LEU A 374 6.90 20.64 13.49
N ARG A 375 7.31 20.40 14.73
CA ARG A 375 8.68 20.71 15.19
C ARG A 375 9.71 19.88 14.45
N ALA A 376 9.46 18.58 14.25
CA ALA A 376 10.36 17.71 13.49
C ALA A 376 10.51 18.20 12.04
N LEU A 377 9.40 18.57 11.38
CA LEU A 377 9.40 19.12 10.02
C LEU A 377 10.17 20.45 9.94
N LEU A 378 9.92 21.36 10.88
CA LEU A 378 10.59 22.66 10.96
C LEU A 378 12.11 22.50 11.16
N ARG A 379 12.53 21.59 12.03
CA ARG A 379 13.96 21.26 12.24
C ARG A 379 14.60 20.69 10.97
N ALA A 380 13.87 19.84 10.25
CA ALA A 380 14.37 19.24 9.01
C ALA A 380 14.44 20.23 7.83
N SER A 381 13.72 21.34 7.87
CA SER A 381 13.54 22.28 6.76
C SER A 381 14.82 22.89 6.20
N VAL A 382 15.90 22.92 6.98
CA VAL A 382 17.21 23.47 6.54
C VAL A 382 18.02 22.49 5.68
N TYR A 383 17.58 21.25 5.55
CA TYR A 383 18.30 20.19 4.82
C TYR A 383 17.82 19.99 3.37
N GLY A 384 16.84 20.76 2.91
CA GLY A 384 16.33 20.68 1.54
C GLY A 384 15.13 21.59 1.33
N LYS A 385 14.42 21.40 0.22
CA LYS A 385 13.20 22.18 -0.12
C LYS A 385 11.97 21.50 0.46
N LEU A 386 11.53 21.93 1.62
CA LEU A 386 10.35 21.41 2.30
C LEU A 386 9.08 22.14 1.89
N CYS A 387 8.07 21.36 1.50
CA CYS A 387 6.66 21.78 1.41
C CYS A 387 5.86 20.93 2.42
N VAL A 388 4.97 21.57 3.18
CA VAL A 388 4.10 20.88 4.15
C VAL A 388 2.67 20.93 3.65
N MET A 389 2.02 19.77 3.64
CA MET A 389 0.66 19.60 3.16
C MET A 389 -0.25 19.05 4.26
N PHE A 390 -1.36 19.74 4.50
CA PHE A 390 -2.37 19.31 5.47
C PHE A 390 -3.47 18.51 4.77
N PRO A 391 -3.72 17.24 5.18
CA PRO A 391 -4.77 16.41 4.62
C PRO A 391 -6.15 16.71 5.20
N MET A 392 -7.21 16.26 4.54
CA MET A 392 -8.60 16.30 5.01
C MET A 392 -9.13 17.68 5.41
N ILE A 393 -8.64 18.72 4.79
CA ILE A 393 -9.11 20.09 4.98
C ILE A 393 -10.48 20.27 4.34
N ALA A 394 -11.48 20.58 5.12
CA ALA A 394 -12.86 20.84 4.68
C ALA A 394 -13.23 22.33 4.73
N THR A 395 -12.59 23.10 5.60
CA THR A 395 -12.89 24.53 5.82
C THR A 395 -11.60 25.34 5.88
N ILE A 396 -11.73 26.64 5.55
CA ILE A 396 -10.60 27.56 5.65
C ILE A 396 -10.13 27.75 7.09
N GLN A 397 -11.02 27.59 8.06
CA GLN A 397 -10.70 27.68 9.48
C GLN A 397 -9.74 26.56 9.92
N GLU A 398 -9.93 25.36 9.41
CA GLU A 398 -9.02 24.24 9.69
C GLU A 398 -7.61 24.54 9.15
N PHE A 399 -7.49 25.05 7.93
CA PHE A 399 -6.21 25.48 7.37
C PHE A 399 -5.55 26.58 8.22
N ARG A 400 -6.32 27.61 8.57
CA ARG A 400 -5.82 28.70 9.42
C ARG A 400 -5.35 28.22 10.78
N ALA A 401 -6.08 27.29 11.40
CA ALA A 401 -5.70 26.70 12.69
C ALA A 401 -4.40 25.88 12.59
N ALA A 402 -4.26 25.06 11.55
CA ALA A 402 -3.05 24.30 11.30
C ALA A 402 -1.84 25.20 11.03
N LYS A 403 -2.00 26.24 10.20
CA LYS A 403 -1.00 27.24 9.91
C LYS A 403 -0.57 28.02 11.16
N ALA A 404 -1.53 28.35 12.04
CA ALA A 404 -1.24 29.06 13.28
C ALA A 404 -0.36 28.21 14.22
N LEU A 405 -0.63 26.93 14.36
CA LEU A 405 0.21 25.99 15.13
C LEU A 405 1.61 25.84 14.53
N PHE A 406 1.68 25.74 13.19
CA PHE A 406 2.96 25.69 12.49
C PHE A 406 3.82 26.94 12.76
N LEU A 407 3.24 28.12 12.66
CA LEU A 407 3.94 29.39 12.90
C LEU A 407 4.33 29.54 14.37
N GLU A 408 3.49 29.13 15.30
CA GLU A 408 3.79 29.15 16.74
C GLU A 408 5.00 28.28 17.05
N GLU A 409 5.07 27.05 16.53
CA GLU A 409 6.20 26.16 16.75
C GLU A 409 7.47 26.67 16.04
N LYS A 410 7.34 27.31 14.87
CA LYS A 410 8.46 27.98 14.22
C LYS A 410 9.05 29.08 15.10
N GLU A 411 8.21 29.95 15.67
CA GLU A 411 8.67 31.01 16.59
C GLU A 411 9.37 30.45 17.82
N LYS A 412 8.85 29.37 18.41
CA LYS A 412 9.47 28.70 19.54
C LYS A 412 10.87 28.16 19.22
N LEU A 413 11.01 27.45 18.09
CA LEU A 413 12.30 26.90 17.65
C LEU A 413 13.32 28.00 17.36
N VAL A 414 12.92 29.09 16.71
CA VAL A 414 13.79 30.24 16.47
C VAL A 414 14.24 30.88 17.80
N ALA A 415 13.34 31.02 18.77
CA ALA A 415 13.67 31.53 20.11
C ALA A 415 14.61 30.57 20.87
N GLU A 416 14.53 29.28 20.64
CA GLU A 416 15.44 28.26 21.17
C GLU A 416 16.81 28.24 20.46
N GLY A 417 17.00 29.04 19.41
CA GLY A 417 18.22 29.06 18.60
C GLY A 417 18.34 27.91 17.60
N VAL A 418 17.26 27.19 17.33
CA VAL A 418 17.24 26.12 16.36
C VAL A 418 17.04 26.69 14.94
N PRO A 419 17.89 26.37 13.96
CA PRO A 419 17.75 26.84 12.58
C PRO A 419 16.47 26.31 11.92
N VAL A 420 15.72 27.20 11.27
CA VAL A 420 14.52 26.88 10.49
C VAL A 420 14.57 27.64 9.17
N SER A 421 14.22 26.99 8.07
CA SER A 421 14.14 27.64 6.76
C SER A 421 13.01 28.69 6.72
N ASN A 422 13.24 29.76 5.97
CA ASN A 422 12.20 30.76 5.68
C ASN A 422 11.41 30.45 4.41
N ASP A 423 11.81 29.45 3.63
CA ASP A 423 11.26 29.13 2.31
C ASP A 423 10.36 27.89 2.36
N ILE A 424 9.68 27.64 3.47
CA ILE A 424 8.75 26.52 3.60
C ILE A 424 7.40 26.92 3.01
N GLU A 425 6.94 26.16 2.02
CA GLU A 425 5.59 26.32 1.46
C GLU A 425 4.59 25.51 2.28
N LEU A 426 3.43 26.12 2.58
CA LEU A 426 2.30 25.47 3.25
C LEU A 426 1.14 25.33 2.28
N GLY A 427 0.71 24.10 2.05
CA GLY A 427 -0.41 23.78 1.18
C GLY A 427 -1.38 22.82 1.82
N ILE A 428 -2.40 22.46 1.04
CA ILE A 428 -3.43 21.52 1.45
C ILE A 428 -3.59 20.40 0.42
N MET A 429 -3.98 19.23 0.90
CA MET A 429 -4.52 18.20 0.03
C MET A 429 -5.97 18.53 -0.26
N VAL A 430 -6.31 18.65 -1.56
CA VAL A 430 -7.68 18.85 -1.99
C VAL A 430 -8.30 17.49 -2.26
N GLU A 431 -9.07 17.03 -1.30
CA GLU A 431 -9.69 15.70 -1.32
C GLU A 431 -11.13 15.71 -0.80
N ILE A 432 -11.57 16.82 -0.22
CA ILE A 432 -12.96 17.04 0.19
C ILE A 432 -13.63 17.97 -0.82
N PRO A 433 -14.82 17.63 -1.35
CA PRO A 433 -15.50 18.41 -2.37
C PRO A 433 -15.72 19.88 -1.99
N SER A 434 -16.01 20.19 -0.72
CA SER A 434 -16.18 21.56 -0.25
C SER A 434 -14.97 22.44 -0.56
N THR A 435 -13.78 21.91 -0.35
CA THR A 435 -12.51 22.61 -0.62
C THR A 435 -12.29 22.84 -2.11
N ALA A 436 -12.60 21.82 -2.93
CA ALA A 436 -12.51 21.93 -4.38
C ALA A 436 -13.48 22.98 -4.94
N VAL A 437 -14.68 23.10 -4.39
CA VAL A 437 -15.71 24.07 -4.82
C VAL A 437 -15.27 25.50 -4.53
N ILE A 438 -14.67 25.77 -3.36
CA ILE A 438 -14.23 27.11 -2.95
C ILE A 438 -12.69 27.27 -3.04
N ALA A 439 -12.06 26.58 -3.97
CA ALA A 439 -10.61 26.62 -4.14
C ALA A 439 -10.06 28.04 -4.37
N ASP A 440 -10.84 28.93 -4.96
CA ASP A 440 -10.49 30.34 -5.14
C ASP A 440 -10.30 31.10 -3.82
N ILE A 441 -11.03 30.72 -2.78
CA ILE A 441 -10.86 31.27 -1.41
C ILE A 441 -9.55 30.73 -0.81
N PHE A 442 -9.34 29.41 -0.88
CA PHE A 442 -8.12 28.79 -0.37
C PHE A 442 -6.85 29.26 -1.09
N ALA A 443 -6.92 29.46 -2.40
CA ALA A 443 -5.78 29.88 -3.22
C ALA A 443 -5.15 31.21 -2.77
N LYS A 444 -5.89 32.07 -2.11
CA LYS A 444 -5.39 33.34 -1.55
C LYS A 444 -4.52 33.14 -0.31
N GLU A 445 -4.65 32.01 0.37
CA GLU A 445 -3.99 31.77 1.67
C GLU A 445 -2.97 30.63 1.63
N VAL A 446 -3.13 29.64 0.75
CA VAL A 446 -2.18 28.53 0.58
C VAL A 446 -1.06 28.91 -0.37
N ASP A 447 0.07 28.22 -0.27
CA ASP A 447 1.17 28.35 -1.23
C ASP A 447 1.00 27.41 -2.42
N PHE A 448 0.35 26.27 -2.21
CA PHE A 448 0.06 25.28 -3.24
C PHE A 448 -1.15 24.40 -2.88
N PHE A 449 -1.65 23.69 -3.90
CA PHE A 449 -2.59 22.58 -3.75
C PHE A 449 -1.96 21.27 -4.22
N SER A 450 -2.34 20.17 -3.59
CA SER A 450 -2.14 18.82 -4.14
C SER A 450 -3.47 18.06 -4.10
N ILE A 451 -3.92 17.60 -5.26
CA ILE A 451 -5.23 16.95 -5.38
C ILE A 451 -5.10 15.47 -5.01
N GLY A 452 -5.83 15.03 -3.99
CA GLY A 452 -5.95 13.63 -3.57
C GLY A 452 -7.17 12.99 -4.22
N THR A 453 -7.04 12.50 -5.44
CA THR A 453 -8.18 12.01 -6.23
C THR A 453 -8.86 10.79 -5.64
N ASN A 454 -8.15 9.94 -4.91
CA ASN A 454 -8.74 8.74 -4.32
C ASN A 454 -9.90 9.10 -3.37
N ASP A 455 -9.65 9.99 -2.43
CA ASP A 455 -10.67 10.46 -1.47
C ASP A 455 -11.62 11.49 -2.12
N LEU A 456 -11.14 12.33 -3.02
CA LEU A 456 -12.00 13.28 -3.74
C LEU A 456 -13.10 12.55 -4.53
N VAL A 457 -12.77 11.46 -5.22
CA VAL A 457 -13.76 10.64 -5.93
C VAL A 457 -14.72 9.98 -4.93
N GLN A 458 -14.19 9.35 -3.88
CA GLN A 458 -14.98 8.71 -2.84
C GLN A 458 -16.03 9.65 -2.24
N TYR A 459 -15.63 10.85 -1.83
CA TYR A 459 -16.51 11.81 -1.20
C TYR A 459 -17.47 12.51 -2.17
N THR A 460 -17.01 12.77 -3.40
CA THR A 460 -17.87 13.37 -4.44
C THR A 460 -18.96 12.41 -4.89
N MET A 461 -18.61 11.13 -5.10
CA MET A 461 -19.54 10.09 -5.55
C MET A 461 -20.31 9.45 -4.38
N ALA A 462 -19.99 9.79 -3.12
CA ALA A 462 -20.58 9.23 -1.90
C ALA A 462 -20.53 7.68 -1.89
N ALA A 463 -19.43 7.12 -2.34
CA ALA A 463 -19.24 5.68 -2.47
C ALA A 463 -17.94 5.24 -1.82
N ASP A 464 -18.03 4.27 -0.91
CA ASP A 464 -16.86 3.65 -0.28
C ASP A 464 -16.06 2.88 -1.33
N ARG A 465 -14.83 3.34 -1.61
CA ARG A 465 -13.93 2.74 -2.60
C ARG A 465 -13.49 1.31 -2.25
N MET A 466 -13.63 0.92 -0.97
CA MET A 466 -13.32 -0.43 -0.50
C MET A 466 -14.50 -1.40 -0.66
N SER A 467 -15.69 -0.90 -0.97
CA SER A 467 -16.90 -1.71 -1.14
C SER A 467 -17.04 -2.19 -2.58
N GLU A 468 -16.94 -3.51 -2.78
CA GLU A 468 -17.14 -4.12 -4.11
C GLU A 468 -18.52 -3.84 -4.70
N LYS A 469 -19.55 -3.78 -3.85
CA LYS A 469 -20.96 -3.59 -4.28
C LYS A 469 -21.22 -2.23 -4.93
N VAL A 470 -20.47 -1.21 -4.55
CA VAL A 470 -20.59 0.16 -5.09
C VAL A 470 -19.36 0.61 -5.87
N SER A 471 -18.44 -0.30 -6.17
CA SER A 471 -17.20 0.00 -6.92
C SER A 471 -17.46 0.66 -8.29
N TYR A 472 -18.62 0.38 -8.90
CA TYR A 472 -19.04 1.01 -10.17
C TYR A 472 -19.23 2.54 -10.06
N LEU A 473 -19.38 3.08 -8.86
CA LEU A 473 -19.46 4.53 -8.60
C LEU A 473 -18.07 5.18 -8.42
N TYR A 474 -17.02 4.40 -8.26
CA TYR A 474 -15.66 4.93 -8.24
C TYR A 474 -15.22 5.30 -9.65
N GLN A 475 -15.53 6.53 -10.07
CA GLN A 475 -15.39 7.02 -11.45
C GLN A 475 -14.47 8.24 -11.52
N PRO A 476 -13.14 8.07 -11.56
CA PRO A 476 -12.19 9.21 -11.62
C PRO A 476 -12.33 10.05 -12.89
N TYR A 477 -12.84 9.49 -13.98
CA TYR A 477 -13.09 10.20 -15.24
C TYR A 477 -14.49 10.79 -15.37
N ASN A 478 -15.30 10.69 -14.30
CA ASN A 478 -16.62 11.30 -14.31
C ASN A 478 -16.51 12.82 -14.53
N PRO A 479 -17.33 13.43 -15.41
CA PRO A 479 -17.28 14.88 -15.67
C PRO A 479 -17.38 15.75 -14.39
N ALA A 480 -18.07 15.28 -13.35
CA ALA A 480 -18.11 15.98 -12.07
C ALA A 480 -16.73 16.08 -11.41
N ILE A 481 -15.94 14.99 -11.44
CA ILE A 481 -14.57 14.97 -10.92
C ILE A 481 -13.68 15.88 -11.77
N LEU A 482 -13.75 15.76 -13.09
CA LEU A 482 -12.95 16.58 -14.01
C LEU A 482 -13.21 18.08 -13.81
N ARG A 483 -14.45 18.48 -13.59
CA ARG A 483 -14.82 19.87 -13.31
C ARG A 483 -14.26 20.37 -11.98
N LEU A 484 -14.30 19.54 -10.93
CA LEU A 484 -13.70 19.89 -9.63
C LEU A 484 -12.19 20.07 -9.75
N VAL A 485 -11.50 19.12 -10.41
CA VAL A 485 -10.06 19.19 -10.63
C VAL A 485 -9.68 20.43 -11.43
N LYS A 486 -10.38 20.70 -12.54
CA LYS A 486 -10.16 21.90 -13.36
C LYS A 486 -10.35 23.19 -12.57
N ASN A 487 -11.42 23.26 -11.75
CA ASN A 487 -11.69 24.43 -10.90
C ASN A 487 -10.55 24.71 -9.91
N VAL A 488 -9.98 23.69 -9.30
CA VAL A 488 -8.84 23.82 -8.37
C VAL A 488 -7.61 24.38 -9.09
N ILE A 489 -7.27 23.82 -10.24
CA ILE A 489 -6.10 24.24 -11.02
C ILE A 489 -6.25 25.71 -11.48
N GLU A 490 -7.41 26.07 -12.01
CA GLU A 490 -7.67 27.44 -12.45
C GLU A 490 -7.66 28.45 -11.30
N ALA A 491 -8.25 28.10 -10.16
CA ALA A 491 -8.24 28.93 -8.96
C ALA A 491 -6.82 29.17 -8.44
N SER A 492 -6.00 28.13 -8.43
CA SER A 492 -4.58 28.17 -8.08
C SER A 492 -3.80 29.13 -8.99
N HIS A 493 -3.92 28.95 -10.30
CA HIS A 493 -3.19 29.75 -11.28
C HIS A 493 -3.58 31.24 -11.28
N LYS A 494 -4.83 31.57 -10.99
CA LYS A 494 -5.28 32.97 -10.84
C LYS A 494 -4.54 33.72 -9.72
N GLU A 495 -4.13 33.01 -8.68
CA GLU A 495 -3.36 33.57 -7.56
C GLU A 495 -1.84 33.32 -7.71
N GLY A 496 -1.37 32.87 -8.87
CA GLY A 496 0.04 32.56 -9.13
C GLY A 496 0.60 31.41 -8.33
N LYS A 497 -0.26 30.45 -7.93
CA LYS A 497 0.10 29.26 -7.18
C LYS A 497 0.19 28.05 -8.10
N TRP A 498 0.86 27.00 -7.64
CA TRP A 498 0.93 25.74 -8.37
C TRP A 498 0.00 24.68 -7.78
N THR A 499 -0.41 23.74 -8.61
CA THR A 499 -1.24 22.59 -8.21
C THR A 499 -0.58 21.31 -8.67
N GLY A 500 -0.37 20.39 -7.71
CA GLY A 500 0.00 19.00 -7.95
C GLY A 500 -1.18 18.06 -7.80
N MET A 501 -0.93 16.80 -8.13
CA MET A 501 -1.85 15.70 -7.89
C MET A 501 -1.04 14.48 -7.42
N CYS A 502 -1.45 13.86 -6.34
CA CYS A 502 -0.78 12.70 -5.76
C CYS A 502 -1.68 11.46 -5.65
N GLY A 503 -2.92 11.54 -6.11
CA GLY A 503 -3.80 10.39 -6.25
C GLY A 503 -3.38 9.50 -7.43
N GLU A 504 -3.95 8.30 -7.48
CA GLU A 504 -3.63 7.29 -8.53
C GLU A 504 -3.84 7.81 -9.96
N MET A 505 -4.72 8.77 -10.13
CA MET A 505 -5.02 9.39 -11.41
C MET A 505 -3.80 10.09 -12.04
N ALA A 506 -2.87 10.62 -11.23
CA ALA A 506 -1.70 11.34 -11.73
C ALA A 506 -0.73 10.47 -12.54
N GLY A 507 -0.67 9.16 -12.25
CA GLY A 507 0.13 8.18 -12.98
C GLY A 507 -0.63 7.37 -14.03
N ASP A 508 -1.92 7.61 -14.17
CA ASP A 508 -2.77 6.88 -15.12
C ASP A 508 -2.61 7.45 -16.53
N THR A 509 -2.17 6.62 -17.47
CA THR A 509 -1.92 7.02 -18.86
C THR A 509 -3.14 7.58 -19.59
N LEU A 510 -4.35 7.20 -19.18
CA LEU A 510 -5.59 7.75 -19.71
C LEU A 510 -5.95 9.12 -19.10
N ALA A 511 -5.50 9.37 -17.86
CA ALA A 511 -5.76 10.62 -17.17
C ALA A 511 -4.72 11.72 -17.51
N ILE A 512 -3.47 11.36 -17.76
CA ILE A 512 -2.39 12.29 -18.04
C ILE A 512 -2.76 13.31 -19.15
N PRO A 513 -3.35 12.93 -20.29
CA PRO A 513 -3.78 13.88 -21.31
C PRO A 513 -4.78 14.92 -20.80
N LEU A 514 -5.75 14.51 -20.01
CA LEU A 514 -6.76 15.38 -19.40
C LEU A 514 -6.12 16.33 -18.37
N LEU A 515 -5.31 15.80 -17.48
CA LEU A 515 -4.64 16.57 -16.42
C LEU A 515 -3.67 17.60 -17.03
N LEU A 516 -2.93 17.21 -18.06
CA LEU A 516 -2.06 18.11 -18.82
C LEU A 516 -2.86 19.24 -19.45
N GLY A 517 -3.98 18.93 -20.11
CA GLY A 517 -4.85 19.93 -20.73
C GLY A 517 -5.52 20.85 -19.73
N MET A 518 -5.75 20.42 -18.49
CA MET A 518 -6.23 21.28 -17.39
C MET A 518 -5.15 22.22 -16.84
N GLY A 519 -3.87 21.97 -17.17
CA GLY A 519 -2.74 22.77 -16.70
C GLY A 519 -2.16 22.29 -15.38
N LEU A 520 -2.29 21.01 -15.02
CA LEU A 520 -1.67 20.46 -13.82
C LEU A 520 -0.14 20.66 -13.86
N ASP A 521 0.42 21.17 -12.77
CA ASP A 521 1.85 21.52 -12.70
C ASP A 521 2.73 20.35 -12.28
N GLU A 522 2.28 19.52 -11.31
CA GLU A 522 3.01 18.40 -10.77
C GLU A 522 2.16 17.12 -10.79
N PHE A 523 2.72 16.07 -11.37
CA PHE A 523 2.13 14.72 -11.42
C PHE A 523 2.92 13.82 -10.48
N SER A 524 2.35 13.47 -9.34
CA SER A 524 3.02 12.61 -8.36
C SER A 524 2.43 11.20 -8.37
N MET A 525 3.29 10.22 -8.60
CA MET A 525 2.93 8.84 -8.89
C MET A 525 3.91 7.86 -8.24
N SER A 526 3.67 6.57 -8.39
CA SER A 526 4.69 5.57 -8.09
C SER A 526 5.95 5.83 -8.92
N ALA A 527 7.12 5.71 -8.32
CA ALA A 527 8.40 5.98 -9.01
C ALA A 527 8.54 5.22 -10.33
N THR A 528 8.07 3.99 -10.38
CA THR A 528 8.10 3.13 -11.58
C THR A 528 7.25 3.61 -12.75
N SER A 529 6.28 4.49 -12.50
CA SER A 529 5.42 5.07 -13.54
C SER A 529 6.00 6.34 -14.18
N ILE A 530 7.01 6.94 -13.57
CA ILE A 530 7.55 8.24 -13.98
C ILE A 530 8.09 8.21 -15.41
N LEU A 531 8.89 7.23 -15.77
CA LEU A 531 9.53 7.18 -17.09
C LEU A 531 8.52 6.96 -18.22
N GLN A 532 7.50 6.12 -17.97
CA GLN A 532 6.39 5.95 -18.91
C GLN A 532 5.61 7.26 -19.09
N ALA A 533 5.29 7.94 -17.99
CA ALA A 533 4.59 9.22 -18.03
C ALA A 533 5.41 10.29 -18.78
N ARG A 534 6.72 10.35 -18.53
CA ARG A 534 7.63 11.26 -19.24
C ARG A 534 7.64 11.00 -20.75
N SER A 535 7.72 9.73 -21.16
CA SER A 535 7.64 9.34 -22.56
C SER A 535 6.30 9.74 -23.18
N GLN A 536 5.20 9.54 -22.48
CA GLN A 536 3.88 9.94 -22.95
C GLN A 536 3.77 11.47 -23.12
N ILE A 537 4.14 12.24 -22.09
CA ILE A 537 4.06 13.70 -22.09
C ILE A 537 4.90 14.31 -23.21
N LYS A 538 6.08 13.76 -23.48
CA LYS A 538 6.96 14.19 -24.58
C LYS A 538 6.28 14.16 -25.95
N ASN A 539 5.31 13.29 -26.13
CA ASN A 539 4.57 13.12 -27.39
C ASN A 539 3.22 13.87 -27.41
N LEU A 540 2.82 14.50 -26.31
CA LEU A 540 1.56 15.25 -26.23
C LEU A 540 1.78 16.74 -26.46
N SER A 541 0.81 17.40 -27.10
CA SER A 541 0.74 18.86 -27.23
C SER A 541 -0.21 19.42 -26.18
N LEU A 542 0.23 20.37 -25.39
CA LEU A 542 -0.61 21.04 -24.41
C LEU A 542 -1.84 21.71 -25.06
N GLU A 543 -1.66 22.35 -26.20
CA GLU A 543 -2.74 23.01 -26.93
C GLU A 543 -3.82 22.01 -27.34
N LYS A 544 -3.43 20.87 -27.92
CA LYS A 544 -4.36 19.80 -28.30
C LYS A 544 -5.07 19.19 -27.07
N MET A 545 -4.36 19.05 -25.96
CA MET A 545 -4.96 18.52 -24.73
C MET A 545 -5.95 19.50 -24.08
N LYS A 546 -5.76 20.80 -24.24
CA LYS A 546 -6.76 21.80 -23.82
C LYS A 546 -8.07 21.64 -24.58
N GLU A 547 -8.01 21.43 -25.90
CA GLU A 547 -9.21 21.13 -26.69
C GLU A 547 -9.92 19.86 -26.24
N LEU A 548 -9.17 18.80 -25.90
CA LEU A 548 -9.71 17.57 -25.31
C LEU A 548 -10.48 17.88 -24.03
N VAL A 549 -9.89 18.65 -23.11
CA VAL A 549 -10.51 18.98 -21.81
C VAL A 549 -11.80 19.75 -22.00
N ASP A 550 -11.83 20.76 -22.90
CA ASP A 550 -13.02 21.56 -23.16
C ASP A 550 -14.21 20.71 -23.62
N LYS A 551 -13.96 19.63 -24.35
CA LYS A 551 -14.99 18.66 -24.74
C LYS A 551 -15.31 17.68 -23.61
N ALA A 552 -14.29 17.13 -22.94
CA ALA A 552 -14.45 16.10 -21.91
C ALA A 552 -15.31 16.56 -20.72
N ILE A 553 -15.15 17.79 -20.25
CA ILE A 553 -15.96 18.34 -19.15
C ILE A 553 -17.43 18.55 -19.51
N MET A 554 -17.78 18.48 -20.79
CA MET A 554 -19.15 18.60 -21.30
C MET A 554 -19.79 17.26 -21.57
N CYS A 555 -19.07 16.15 -21.47
CA CYS A 555 -19.60 14.80 -21.57
C CYS A 555 -20.57 14.47 -20.44
N SER A 556 -21.38 13.44 -20.65
CA SER A 556 -22.37 12.97 -19.67
C SER A 556 -21.84 11.79 -18.85
N THR A 557 -20.97 10.97 -19.43
CA THR A 557 -20.50 9.71 -18.83
C THR A 557 -18.97 9.57 -18.88
N THR A 558 -18.46 8.66 -18.06
CA THR A 558 -17.04 8.27 -18.07
C THR A 558 -16.64 7.68 -19.43
N GLU A 559 -17.48 6.87 -20.03
CA GLU A 559 -17.24 6.20 -21.31
C GLU A 559 -17.04 7.22 -22.44
N GLU A 560 -17.90 8.24 -22.53
CA GLU A 560 -17.76 9.33 -23.52
C GLU A 560 -16.44 10.08 -23.32
N VAL A 561 -16.01 10.31 -22.07
CA VAL A 561 -14.71 10.94 -21.79
C VAL A 561 -13.55 10.09 -22.28
N LEU A 562 -13.59 8.78 -22.00
CA LEU A 562 -12.51 7.86 -22.39
C LEU A 562 -12.43 7.70 -23.93
N GLU A 563 -13.56 7.69 -24.63
CA GLU A 563 -13.60 7.70 -26.10
C GLU A 563 -12.91 8.95 -26.67
N LEU A 564 -13.17 10.13 -26.09
CA LEU A 564 -12.47 11.36 -26.47
C LEU A 564 -10.97 11.30 -26.20
N VAL A 565 -10.56 10.77 -25.05
CA VAL A 565 -9.13 10.60 -24.74
C VAL A 565 -8.45 9.73 -25.79
N GLU A 566 -9.07 8.63 -26.17
CA GLU A 566 -8.56 7.73 -27.21
C GLU A 566 -8.44 8.45 -28.57
N GLU A 567 -9.46 9.21 -28.96
CA GLU A 567 -9.46 9.98 -30.22
C GLU A 567 -8.31 10.99 -30.29
N TYR A 568 -8.05 11.71 -29.17
CA TYR A 568 -7.06 12.77 -29.12
C TYR A 568 -5.62 12.28 -28.91
N THR A 569 -5.43 11.03 -28.49
CA THR A 569 -4.12 10.44 -28.22
C THR A 569 -3.64 9.45 -29.30
N LYS A 570 -4.50 9.09 -30.24
CA LYS A 570 -4.11 8.39 -31.48
C LYS A 570 -3.42 9.38 -32.42
#